data_3589cd33866e85abf5c9f4b3ffca2041
#
_entry.id   3589cd33866e85abf5c9f4b3ffca2041
#
_cell.length_a   1.000
_cell.length_b   1.000
_cell.length_c   1.000
_cell.angle_alpha   90.00
_cell.angle_beta   90.00
_cell.angle_gamma   90.00
#
_symmetry.space_group_name_H-M   'P 1'
#
loop_
_entity.id
_entity.type
_entity.pdbx_description
1 polymer ?
#
loop_
_entity_poly.entity_id
_entity_poly.type
_entity_poly.pdbx_seq_one_letter_code
_entity_poly.pdbx_strand_id
1 'polypeptide(L)'
;MADGMKIVSDKWMLQSRQIVNWGSYGGWHEFRPSMDETMPVTLLAGASESGKSTLVDAQISLLYPSGTPYNKASNSGRSERNDYTYLRGMIGVSDRENGETPISLRGKDADGTPQNIWGAIVETYANKTDEGLLSCGKSLYLNAGDGQDGLRRPYITANQT
;
A
#
# COMPACT_ATOMS: atom_id res chain seq x y z
N MET A 1 -36.73 -1.11 -34.84
CA MET A 1 -35.65 -0.20 -34.38
C MET A 1 -35.03 -0.90 -33.17
N ALA A 2 -33.83 -1.45 -33.35
CA ALA A 2 -33.13 -2.11 -32.23
C ALA A 2 -32.59 -1.01 -31.34
N ASP A 3 -33.14 -0.91 -30.15
CA ASP A 3 -32.62 -0.07 -29.07
C ASP A 3 -31.24 -0.63 -28.71
N GLY A 4 -30.21 0.08 -29.10
CA GLY A 4 -28.82 -0.31 -28.83
C GLY A 4 -28.60 -0.28 -27.32
N MET A 5 -28.51 -1.44 -26.72
CA MET A 5 -28.16 -1.62 -25.31
C MET A 5 -26.83 -0.90 -25.05
N LYS A 6 -26.93 0.31 -24.53
CA LYS A 6 -25.76 1.09 -24.09
C LYS A 6 -25.17 0.34 -22.90
N ILE A 7 -24.11 -0.41 -23.13
CA ILE A 7 -23.33 -0.97 -22.02
C ILE A 7 -22.68 0.22 -21.34
N VAL A 8 -23.33 0.72 -20.30
CA VAL A 8 -22.72 1.66 -19.36
C VAL A 8 -21.80 0.82 -18.49
N SER A 9 -20.52 0.81 -18.83
CA SER A 9 -19.50 0.24 -17.97
C SER A 9 -19.49 1.05 -16.66
N ASP A 10 -19.85 0.41 -15.55
CA ASP A 10 -19.79 1.02 -14.23
C ASP A 10 -18.36 1.48 -13.97
N LYS A 11 -18.18 2.79 -13.80
CA LYS A 11 -16.88 3.38 -13.57
C LYS A 11 -16.67 3.57 -12.06
N TRP A 12 -15.84 2.73 -11.50
CA TRP A 12 -15.35 2.87 -10.13
C TRP A 12 -14.15 3.79 -10.09
N MET A 13 -14.20 4.79 -9.23
CA MET A 13 -13.11 5.75 -9.02
C MET A 13 -12.57 5.62 -7.60
N LEU A 14 -11.25 5.64 -7.47
CA LEU A 14 -10.60 5.65 -6.15
C LEU A 14 -10.97 6.94 -5.42
N GLN A 15 -11.76 6.83 -4.36
CA GLN A 15 -12.20 7.95 -3.53
C GLN A 15 -11.16 8.28 -2.45
N SER A 16 -10.62 7.25 -1.80
CA SER A 16 -9.57 7.43 -0.79
C SER A 16 -8.66 6.22 -0.71
N ARG A 17 -7.41 6.48 -0.32
CA ARG A 17 -6.45 5.48 0.11
C ARG A 17 -5.97 5.84 1.50
N GLN A 18 -6.12 4.93 2.42
CA GLN A 18 -5.63 5.04 3.78
C GLN A 18 -4.50 4.02 4.00
N ILE A 19 -3.42 4.46 4.62
CA ILE A 19 -2.30 3.60 4.97
C ILE A 19 -1.91 3.83 6.43
N VAL A 20 -1.52 2.75 7.08
CA VAL A 20 -1.01 2.77 8.46
C VAL A 20 0.32 2.02 8.48
N ASN A 21 1.37 2.66 8.98
CA ASN A 21 2.69 2.04 9.16
C ASN A 21 3.21 1.33 7.89
N TRP A 22 3.21 2.03 6.76
CA TRP A 22 3.62 1.49 5.47
C TRP A 22 4.85 2.23 4.91
N GLY A 23 5.97 1.52 4.72
CA GLY A 23 7.23 2.11 4.28
C GLY A 23 7.71 3.21 5.22
N SER A 24 8.03 4.39 4.69
CA SER A 24 8.41 5.57 5.45
C SER A 24 7.24 6.26 6.15
N TYR A 25 6.00 5.92 5.82
CA TYR A 25 4.81 6.48 6.46
C TYR A 25 4.57 5.82 7.81
N GLY A 26 4.81 6.55 8.91
CA GLY A 26 4.53 6.13 10.28
C GLY A 26 3.17 6.63 10.74
N GLY A 27 2.38 5.78 11.42
CA GLY A 27 1.03 6.12 11.82
C GLY A 27 0.05 6.11 10.63
N TRP A 28 -1.07 6.82 10.79
CA TRP A 28 -2.15 6.88 9.81
C TRP A 28 -1.97 8.04 8.83
N HIS A 29 -2.18 7.76 7.54
CA HIS A 29 -2.19 8.74 6.45
C HIS A 29 -3.33 8.45 5.50
N GLU A 30 -3.95 9.51 4.95
CA GLU A 30 -5.00 9.41 3.96
C GLU A 30 -4.67 10.25 2.72
N PHE A 31 -4.94 9.68 1.56
CA PHE A 31 -4.79 10.30 0.25
C PHE A 31 -6.14 10.26 -0.47
N ARG A 32 -6.59 11.42 -0.96
CA ARG A 32 -7.84 11.58 -1.68
C ARG A 32 -7.58 12.08 -3.10
N PRO A 33 -7.63 11.20 -4.10
CA PRO A 33 -7.52 11.59 -5.49
C PRO A 33 -8.70 12.44 -5.94
N SER A 34 -8.56 13.10 -7.10
CA SER A 34 -9.66 13.83 -7.73
C SER A 34 -10.80 12.88 -8.10
N MET A 35 -12.00 13.25 -7.68
CA MET A 35 -13.27 12.60 -8.04
C MET A 35 -14.02 13.37 -9.14
N ASP A 36 -13.38 14.37 -9.76
CA ASP A 36 -13.94 15.14 -10.86
C ASP A 36 -13.99 14.28 -12.12
N GLU A 37 -15.17 14.07 -12.67
CA GLU A 37 -15.37 13.25 -13.89
C GLU A 37 -14.80 13.89 -15.15
N THR A 38 -14.72 15.21 -15.17
CA THR A 38 -14.17 15.96 -16.29
C THR A 38 -12.65 16.01 -16.27
N MET A 39 -12.06 15.90 -15.08
CA MET A 39 -10.62 15.90 -14.86
C MET A 39 -10.22 14.88 -13.77
N PRO A 40 -10.34 13.57 -14.05
CA PRO A 40 -10.03 12.52 -13.08
C PRO A 40 -8.52 12.29 -12.95
N VAL A 41 -7.74 13.37 -12.81
CA VAL A 41 -6.29 13.32 -12.75
C VAL A 41 -5.81 13.90 -11.43
N THR A 42 -4.98 13.16 -10.74
CA THR A 42 -4.28 13.61 -9.52
C THR A 42 -2.78 13.54 -9.75
N LEU A 43 -2.11 14.67 -9.64
CA LEU A 43 -0.66 14.73 -9.74
C LEU A 43 -0.03 14.49 -8.35
N LEU A 44 0.77 13.44 -8.24
CA LEU A 44 1.58 13.17 -7.05
C LEU A 44 3.00 13.71 -7.28
N ALA A 45 3.26 14.92 -6.77
CA ALA A 45 4.54 15.59 -6.88
C ALA A 45 5.30 15.57 -5.54
N GLY A 46 6.62 15.62 -5.61
CA GLY A 46 7.49 15.65 -4.43
C GLY A 46 8.93 15.33 -4.80
N ALA A 47 9.87 15.64 -3.90
CA ALA A 47 11.28 15.34 -4.06
C ALA A 47 11.55 13.84 -4.25
N SER A 48 12.76 13.50 -4.67
CA SER A 48 13.21 12.10 -4.64
C SER A 48 13.09 11.56 -3.21
N GLU A 49 12.78 10.25 -3.08
CA GLU A 49 12.63 9.54 -1.80
C GLU A 49 11.50 10.04 -0.88
N SER A 50 10.64 10.94 -1.36
CA SER A 50 9.49 11.46 -0.57
C SER A 50 8.34 10.47 -0.36
N GLY A 51 8.51 9.21 -0.74
CA GLY A 51 7.49 8.16 -0.54
C GLY A 51 6.47 8.01 -1.66
N LYS A 52 6.60 8.70 -2.79
CA LYS A 52 5.65 8.57 -3.93
C LYS A 52 5.49 7.12 -4.41
N SER A 53 6.59 6.45 -4.65
CA SER A 53 6.58 5.03 -5.07
C SER A 53 6.01 4.11 -3.97
N THR A 54 6.21 4.46 -2.71
CA THR A 54 5.66 3.73 -1.56
C THR A 54 4.13 3.72 -1.58
N LEU A 55 3.49 4.80 -2.04
CA LEU A 55 2.04 4.86 -2.22
C LEU A 55 1.56 3.97 -3.39
N VAL A 56 2.31 3.92 -4.47
CA VAL A 56 2.00 3.02 -5.61
C VAL A 56 2.17 1.56 -5.18
N ASP A 57 3.22 1.26 -4.43
CA ASP A 57 3.48 -0.10 -3.93
C ASP A 57 2.40 -0.55 -2.92
N ALA A 58 1.77 0.37 -2.18
CA ALA A 58 0.62 0.06 -1.34
C ALA A 58 -0.55 -0.48 -2.18
N GLN A 59 -0.85 0.15 -3.31
CA GLN A 59 -1.89 -0.33 -4.24
C GLN A 59 -1.53 -1.70 -4.84
N ILE A 60 -0.28 -1.89 -5.23
CA ILE A 60 0.19 -3.18 -5.74
C ILE A 60 0.03 -4.26 -4.67
N SER A 61 0.43 -3.97 -3.42
CA SER A 61 0.27 -4.88 -2.29
C SER A 61 -1.18 -5.28 -2.05
N LEU A 62 -2.11 -4.32 -2.18
CA LEU A 62 -3.53 -4.56 -1.91
C LEU A 62 -4.23 -5.33 -3.04
N LEU A 63 -4.04 -4.91 -4.30
CA LEU A 63 -4.87 -5.34 -5.42
C LEU A 63 -4.27 -6.45 -6.27
N TYR A 64 -2.95 -6.70 -6.18
CA TYR A 64 -2.28 -7.66 -7.04
C TYR A 64 -1.88 -8.93 -6.27
N PRO A 65 -1.71 -10.05 -6.96
CA PRO A 65 -1.28 -11.31 -6.33
C PRO A 65 0.02 -11.16 -5.55
N SER A 66 0.13 -11.93 -4.47
CA SER A 66 1.35 -12.03 -3.68
C SER A 66 2.55 -12.40 -4.57
N GLY A 67 3.66 -11.69 -4.39
CA GLY A 67 4.86 -11.86 -5.22
C GLY A 67 4.94 -10.93 -6.44
N THR A 68 3.92 -10.08 -6.68
CA THR A 68 4.02 -9.01 -7.67
C THR A 68 5.14 -8.04 -7.26
N PRO A 69 6.11 -7.76 -8.16
CA PRO A 69 7.25 -6.91 -7.82
C PRO A 69 6.82 -5.48 -7.54
N TYR A 70 7.31 -4.92 -6.45
CA TYR A 70 7.17 -3.51 -6.11
C TYR A 70 8.21 -2.66 -6.83
N ASN A 71 7.86 -1.43 -7.14
CA ASN A 71 8.73 -0.39 -7.73
C ASN A 71 9.75 -0.92 -8.76
N LYS A 72 9.28 -1.36 -9.91
CA LYS A 72 10.12 -1.88 -11.01
C LYS A 72 11.17 -0.89 -11.53
N ALA A 73 11.01 0.40 -11.23
CA ALA A 73 11.93 1.46 -11.65
C ALA A 73 13.18 1.56 -10.76
N SER A 74 13.19 0.90 -9.61
CA SER A 74 14.34 0.86 -8.70
C SER A 74 15.27 -0.27 -9.09
N ASN A 75 16.57 0.01 -9.23
CA ASN A 75 17.63 -0.97 -9.50
C ASN A 75 17.98 -1.83 -8.27
N SER A 76 17.43 -1.55 -7.10
CA SER A 76 17.57 -2.38 -5.92
C SER A 76 16.89 -3.74 -6.15
N GLY A 77 17.56 -4.83 -5.77
CA GLY A 77 17.15 -6.20 -6.08
C GLY A 77 15.69 -6.51 -5.71
N ARG A 78 15.01 -7.27 -6.56
CA ARG A 78 13.59 -7.62 -6.44
C ARG A 78 13.19 -8.27 -5.11
N SER A 79 14.16 -8.80 -4.34
CA SER A 79 13.92 -9.48 -3.05
C SER A 79 13.81 -8.54 -1.86
N GLU A 80 14.18 -7.27 -2.01
CA GLU A 80 14.29 -6.33 -0.88
C GLU A 80 12.99 -5.60 -0.57
N ARG A 81 12.07 -5.46 -1.53
CA ARG A 81 10.82 -4.74 -1.37
C ARG A 81 9.64 -5.69 -1.35
N ASN A 82 9.07 -5.88 -0.19
CA ASN A 82 7.91 -6.72 0.05
C ASN A 82 7.10 -6.21 1.25
N ASP A 83 5.97 -6.83 1.55
CA ASP A 83 5.12 -6.45 2.68
C ASP A 83 5.86 -6.39 4.02
N TYR A 84 6.80 -7.30 4.25
CA TYR A 84 7.56 -7.35 5.50
C TYR A 84 8.49 -6.14 5.63
N THR A 85 9.24 -5.80 4.58
CA THR A 85 10.15 -4.66 4.59
C THR A 85 9.39 -3.34 4.67
N TYR A 86 8.23 -3.26 4.02
CA TYR A 86 7.36 -2.08 4.10
C TYR A 86 6.72 -1.93 5.48
N LEU A 87 6.20 -3.01 6.09
CA LEU A 87 5.65 -2.97 7.45
C LEU A 87 6.71 -2.52 8.46
N ARG A 88 7.92 -3.02 8.36
CA ARG A 88 9.03 -2.62 9.22
C ARG A 88 9.57 -1.22 8.91
N GLY A 89 9.22 -0.65 7.76
CA GLY A 89 9.78 0.63 7.29
C GLY A 89 11.30 0.55 7.12
N MET A 90 11.76 -0.52 6.46
CA MET A 90 13.20 -0.69 6.22
C MET A 90 13.69 0.36 5.24
N ILE A 91 14.70 1.12 5.65
CA ILE A 91 15.37 2.15 4.86
C ILE A 91 16.84 1.79 4.67
N GLY A 92 17.37 2.18 3.51
CA GLY A 92 18.73 1.83 3.10
C GLY A 92 18.78 0.56 2.26
N VAL A 93 19.90 0.36 1.63
CA VAL A 93 20.22 -0.84 0.83
C VAL A 93 21.01 -1.78 1.73
N SER A 94 20.63 -3.05 1.74
CA SER A 94 21.48 -4.08 2.34
C SER A 94 22.71 -4.26 1.45
N ASP A 95 23.81 -3.69 1.85
CA ASP A 95 25.10 -3.97 1.22
C ASP A 95 25.74 -5.17 1.94
N ARG A 96 25.50 -6.36 1.39
CA ARG A 96 26.04 -7.60 1.94
C ARG A 96 27.55 -7.69 1.83
N GLU A 97 28.16 -6.98 0.89
CA GLU A 97 29.62 -6.97 0.71
C GLU A 97 30.30 -6.11 1.78
N ASN A 98 29.64 -5.03 2.22
CA ASN A 98 30.16 -4.14 3.27
C ASN A 98 29.55 -4.42 4.67
N GLY A 99 28.69 -5.42 4.80
CA GLY A 99 28.07 -5.78 6.08
C GLY A 99 27.00 -4.81 6.58
N GLU A 100 26.53 -3.90 5.73
CA GLU A 100 25.47 -2.97 6.09
C GLU A 100 24.11 -3.69 6.16
N THR A 101 23.42 -3.55 7.29
CA THR A 101 22.06 -4.05 7.47
C THR A 101 21.07 -2.91 7.36
N PRO A 102 19.93 -3.10 6.66
CA PRO A 102 18.90 -2.08 6.56
C PRO A 102 18.41 -1.65 7.95
N ILE A 103 18.23 -0.37 8.14
CA ILE A 103 17.66 0.18 9.36
C ILE A 103 16.15 -0.01 9.31
N SER A 104 15.59 -0.55 10.40
CA SER A 104 14.15 -0.74 10.58
C SER A 104 13.59 0.41 11.43
N LEU A 105 12.60 1.12 10.91
CA LEU A 105 11.92 2.19 11.64
C LEU A 105 10.97 1.66 12.72
N ARG A 106 10.52 0.41 12.58
CA ARG A 106 9.53 -0.23 13.45
C ARG A 106 9.93 -1.66 13.82
N GLY A 107 9.38 -2.17 14.91
CA GLY A 107 9.57 -3.54 15.38
C GLY A 107 10.66 -3.69 16.45
N LYS A 108 11.21 -2.57 16.91
CA LYS A 108 12.07 -2.49 18.12
C LYS A 108 11.77 -1.19 18.84
N ASP A 109 11.88 -1.22 20.18
CA ASP A 109 11.86 0.00 20.99
C ASP A 109 13.24 0.68 21.04
N ALA A 110 13.35 1.71 21.86
CA ALA A 110 14.59 2.49 22.02
C ALA A 110 15.77 1.66 22.56
N ASP A 111 15.48 0.61 23.32
CA ASP A 111 16.48 -0.29 23.91
C ASP A 111 16.81 -1.46 22.96
N GLY A 112 16.20 -1.50 21.79
CA GLY A 112 16.39 -2.56 20.80
C GLY A 112 15.55 -3.82 21.06
N THR A 113 14.66 -3.80 22.06
CA THR A 113 13.77 -4.94 22.36
C THR A 113 12.72 -5.11 21.26
N PRO A 114 12.54 -6.32 20.73
CA PRO A 114 11.54 -6.58 19.70
C PRO A 114 10.12 -6.22 20.16
N GLN A 115 9.35 -5.57 19.28
CA GLN A 115 7.97 -5.15 19.51
C GLN A 115 7.06 -5.70 18.43
N ASN A 116 5.80 -5.97 18.80
CA ASN A 116 4.75 -6.26 17.84
C ASN A 116 4.54 -5.05 16.95
N ILE A 117 4.36 -5.29 15.66
CA ILE A 117 4.02 -4.23 14.71
C ILE A 117 2.81 -4.61 13.89
N TRP A 118 2.03 -3.61 13.52
CA TRP A 118 0.91 -3.77 12.62
C TRP A 118 0.84 -2.59 11.64
N GLY A 119 0.22 -2.84 10.51
CA GLY A 119 -0.05 -1.85 9.49
C GLY A 119 -1.31 -2.20 8.72
N ALA A 120 -1.78 -1.28 7.93
CA ALA A 120 -2.96 -1.50 7.10
C ALA A 120 -2.89 -0.67 5.82
N ILE A 121 -3.53 -1.18 4.78
CA ILE A 121 -3.81 -0.47 3.54
C ILE A 121 -5.29 -0.65 3.28
N VAL A 122 -6.03 0.45 3.10
CA VAL A 122 -7.45 0.44 2.75
C VAL A 122 -7.67 1.38 1.58
N GLU A 123 -8.40 0.89 0.58
CA GLU A 123 -8.86 1.70 -0.55
C GLU A 123 -10.38 1.68 -0.61
N THR A 124 -10.97 2.85 -0.77
CA THR A 124 -12.40 3.02 -0.99
C THR A 124 -12.62 3.54 -2.41
N TYR A 125 -13.46 2.86 -3.13
CA TYR A 125 -13.88 3.21 -4.48
C TYR A 125 -15.34 3.62 -4.46
N ALA A 126 -15.68 4.65 -5.20
CA ALA A 126 -17.05 5.08 -5.40
C ALA A 126 -17.48 4.85 -6.84
N ASN A 127 -18.69 4.33 -7.01
CA ASN A 127 -19.40 4.29 -8.27
C ASN A 127 -20.39 5.45 -8.28
N LYS A 128 -20.27 6.32 -9.25
CA LYS A 128 -21.13 7.51 -9.36
C LYS A 128 -22.47 7.22 -10.04
N THR A 129 -22.62 6.06 -10.66
CA THR A 129 -23.86 5.69 -11.38
C THR A 129 -24.97 5.26 -10.39
N ASP A 130 -24.61 4.55 -9.34
CA ASP A 130 -25.54 4.00 -8.34
C ASP A 130 -25.23 4.42 -6.89
N GLU A 131 -24.29 5.38 -6.73
CA GLU A 131 -23.82 5.88 -5.44
C GLU A 131 -23.17 4.78 -4.55
N GLY A 132 -22.83 3.64 -5.14
CA GLY A 132 -22.23 2.51 -4.43
C GLY A 132 -20.80 2.81 -3.95
N LEU A 133 -20.45 2.25 -2.80
CA LEU A 133 -19.10 2.29 -2.25
C LEU A 133 -18.55 0.86 -2.10
N LEU A 134 -17.32 0.66 -2.56
CA LEU A 134 -16.57 -0.57 -2.37
C LEU A 134 -15.28 -0.26 -1.62
N SER A 135 -15.10 -0.88 -0.47
CA SER A 135 -13.84 -0.79 0.28
C SER A 135 -13.13 -2.14 0.27
N CYS A 136 -11.85 -2.12 -0.03
CA CYS A 136 -10.96 -3.26 0.13
C CYS A 136 -9.81 -2.88 1.07
N GLY A 137 -9.48 -3.80 1.96
CA GLY A 137 -8.44 -3.60 2.95
C GLY A 137 -7.54 -4.82 3.11
N LYS A 138 -6.29 -4.55 3.46
CA LYS A 138 -5.30 -5.54 3.85
C LYS A 138 -4.69 -5.07 5.15
N SER A 139 -4.74 -5.89 6.18
CA SER A 139 -3.95 -5.64 7.37
C SER A 139 -2.67 -6.49 7.36
N LEU A 140 -1.67 -6.01 8.05
CA LEU A 140 -0.37 -6.63 8.21
C LEU A 140 -0.05 -6.69 9.69
N TYR A 141 0.36 -7.85 10.18
CA TYR A 141 0.71 -8.03 11.57
C TYR A 141 1.92 -8.95 11.72
N LEU A 142 2.86 -8.54 12.58
CA LEU A 142 4.06 -9.29 12.88
C LEU A 142 4.30 -9.28 14.39
N ASN A 143 4.47 -10.46 15.00
CA ASN A 143 4.83 -10.53 16.41
C ASN A 143 6.28 -10.09 16.64
N ALA A 144 6.57 -9.72 17.88
CA ALA A 144 7.89 -9.39 18.35
C ALA A 144 8.88 -10.55 18.08
N GLY A 145 9.97 -10.24 17.39
CA GLY A 145 11.01 -11.23 17.08
C GLY A 145 10.74 -12.13 15.87
N ASP A 146 9.52 -12.11 15.30
CA ASP A 146 9.23 -12.91 14.09
C ASP A 146 9.97 -12.37 12.87
N GLY A 147 10.38 -13.29 12.00
CA GLY A 147 10.88 -13.00 10.66
C GLY A 147 9.76 -12.83 9.63
N GLN A 148 10.15 -12.76 8.36
CA GLN A 148 9.23 -12.58 7.23
C GLN A 148 8.12 -13.65 7.16
N ASP A 149 8.44 -14.90 7.54
CA ASP A 149 7.51 -16.03 7.50
C ASP A 149 6.40 -15.92 8.56
N GLY A 150 6.62 -15.15 9.62
CA GLY A 150 5.63 -14.86 10.65
C GLY A 150 4.61 -13.77 10.27
N LEU A 151 4.79 -13.10 9.13
CA LEU A 151 3.90 -12.01 8.71
C LEU A 151 2.51 -12.52 8.33
N ARG A 152 1.49 -12.01 9.00
CA ARG A 152 0.06 -12.29 8.73
C ARG A 152 -0.52 -11.19 7.85
N ARG A 153 -1.39 -11.58 6.89
CA ARG A 153 -1.95 -10.71 5.85
C ARG A 153 -3.45 -10.95 5.63
N PRO A 154 -4.32 -10.70 6.63
CA PRO A 154 -5.76 -10.80 6.40
C PRO A 154 -6.26 -9.70 5.46
N TYR A 155 -7.25 -10.05 4.61
CA TYR A 155 -7.95 -9.17 3.70
C TYR A 155 -9.41 -9.00 4.12
N ILE A 156 -9.95 -7.81 3.87
CA ILE A 156 -11.34 -7.47 4.14
C ILE A 156 -11.90 -6.74 2.92
N THR A 157 -13.12 -7.07 2.54
CA THR A 157 -13.90 -6.31 1.56
C THR A 157 -15.24 -5.93 2.17
N ALA A 158 -15.69 -4.72 1.90
CA ALA A 158 -17.00 -4.23 2.28
C ALA A 158 -17.65 -3.52 1.10
N ASN A 159 -18.93 -3.79 0.86
CA ASN A 159 -19.74 -3.11 -0.15
C ASN A 159 -20.91 -2.43 0.56
N GLN A 160 -21.16 -1.17 0.18
CA GLN A 160 -22.32 -0.40 0.62
C GLN A 160 -23.06 0.05 -0.64
N THR A 161 -24.29 -0.37 -0.76
CA THR A 161 -25.25 0.02 -1.80
C THR A 161 -26.30 0.91 -1.20
#